data_0ca221b6dd546d769dcd72533e3a2472
#
_entry.id   0ca221b6dd546d769dcd72533e3a2472
#
_cell.length_a   1.000
_cell.length_b   1.000
_cell.length_c   1.000
_cell.angle_alpha   90.00
_cell.angle_beta   90.00
_cell.angle_gamma   90.00
#
_symmetry.space_group_name_H-M   'P 1'
#
loop_
_entity.id
_entity.type
_entity.pdbx_description
1 polymer ?
#
loop_
_entity_poly.entity_id
_entity_poly.type
_entity_poly.pdbx_seq_one_letter_code
_entity_poly.pdbx_strand_id
1 'polypeptide(L)'
;MRIIPFGGGSALADFLSVLPDHVEVVCVCDNDPNKQGKIASGHRIAAPETLETSAYDFVVVTARAGDKIRRQLVDRGVRREKILLFYSNFDSELRQRVNEDLDALNRHLGIGLHPISLCTMPIWPDAHPELPAAQDDYCRMMSLRLAADRILDHGVPGSIAELGVYQGELASILNRLFPERTLYLFDTFEGFSANDLSGGAEQNHSKAVAGDFQDTTIDLVLSRMTHPDRVSVRKGYFPETTNGLEDTFAFVSLDVDLYKPTVAGLNYFYPRLSPGGYIFVHDYNNRRYRGVRSAVDEFSQASGAPVVPLPDLAGTAIISK
;
A
#
# COMPACT_ATOMS: atom_id res chain seq x y z
N MET A 1 31.23 -13.91 -1.49
CA MET A 1 29.90 -14.46 -1.79
C MET A 1 29.39 -13.79 -3.05
N ARG A 2 28.90 -14.56 -4.01
CA ARG A 2 28.46 -14.07 -5.33
C ARG A 2 26.94 -14.20 -5.46
N ILE A 3 26.27 -13.12 -5.82
CA ILE A 3 24.82 -13.12 -5.95
C ILE A 3 24.35 -12.57 -7.30
N ILE A 4 23.13 -12.97 -7.66
CA ILE A 4 22.41 -12.39 -8.79
C ILE A 4 21.07 -11.83 -8.27
N PRO A 5 20.91 -10.50 -8.16
CA PRO A 5 19.60 -9.89 -7.94
C PRO A 5 18.65 -10.17 -9.10
N PHE A 6 17.40 -10.54 -8.79
CA PHE A 6 16.36 -10.77 -9.77
C PHE A 6 15.25 -9.74 -9.60
N GLY A 7 15.18 -8.80 -10.53
CA GLY A 7 14.29 -7.64 -10.52
C GLY A 7 15.08 -6.32 -10.62
N GLY A 8 15.12 -5.72 -11.81
CA GLY A 8 15.81 -4.44 -12.12
C GLY A 8 14.91 -3.22 -11.91
N GLY A 9 13.99 -3.26 -10.95
CA GLY A 9 13.09 -2.14 -10.58
C GLY A 9 13.65 -1.27 -9.44
N SER A 10 12.81 -0.39 -8.89
CA SER A 10 13.17 0.54 -7.79
C SER A 10 13.72 -0.16 -6.55
N ALA A 11 13.21 -1.34 -6.24
CA ALA A 11 13.65 -2.16 -5.13
C ALA A 11 15.11 -2.65 -5.22
N LEU A 12 15.68 -2.69 -6.42
CA LEU A 12 17.10 -3.04 -6.60
C LEU A 12 18.00 -2.02 -5.90
N ALA A 13 17.72 -0.72 -6.06
CA ALA A 13 18.53 0.33 -5.44
C ALA A 13 18.49 0.23 -3.90
N ASP A 14 17.32 -0.05 -3.32
CA ASP A 14 17.16 -0.22 -1.88
C ASP A 14 17.94 -1.45 -1.38
N PHE A 15 17.88 -2.56 -2.12
CA PHE A 15 18.66 -3.76 -1.81
C PHE A 15 20.17 -3.50 -1.85
N LEU A 16 20.66 -2.89 -2.91
CA LEU A 16 22.09 -2.61 -3.07
C LEU A 16 22.62 -1.65 -2.00
N SER A 17 21.78 -0.74 -1.51
CA SER A 17 22.16 0.23 -0.45
C SER A 17 22.45 -0.42 0.91
N VAL A 18 21.99 -1.65 1.11
CA VAL A 18 22.19 -2.41 2.37
C VAL A 18 23.15 -3.60 2.19
N LEU A 19 23.70 -3.76 0.98
CA LEU A 19 24.56 -4.89 0.67
C LEU A 19 25.97 -4.67 1.25
N PRO A 20 26.53 -5.64 1.99
CA PRO A 20 27.89 -5.53 2.49
C PRO A 20 28.95 -5.59 1.39
N ASP A 21 30.06 -4.89 1.56
CA ASP A 21 31.16 -4.76 0.56
C ASP A 21 31.76 -6.11 0.12
N HIS A 22 31.69 -7.15 0.97
CA HIS A 22 32.24 -8.47 0.63
C HIS A 22 31.30 -9.32 -0.25
N VAL A 23 30.16 -8.80 -0.65
CA VAL A 23 29.18 -9.48 -1.54
C VAL A 23 29.30 -8.92 -2.93
N GLU A 24 29.66 -9.80 -3.88
CA GLU A 24 29.79 -9.46 -5.30
C GLU A 24 28.47 -9.65 -6.03
N VAL A 25 28.01 -8.64 -6.73
CA VAL A 25 26.87 -8.71 -7.65
C VAL A 25 27.40 -9.09 -9.03
N VAL A 26 27.10 -10.30 -9.49
CA VAL A 26 27.57 -10.83 -10.79
C VAL A 26 26.91 -10.09 -11.97
N CYS A 27 25.59 -9.99 -11.92
CA CYS A 27 24.73 -9.24 -12.83
C CYS A 27 23.34 -9.09 -12.16
N VAL A 28 22.45 -8.34 -12.78
CA VAL A 28 21.04 -8.28 -12.41
C VAL A 28 20.23 -9.02 -13.47
N CYS A 29 19.25 -9.84 -13.07
CA CYS A 29 18.30 -10.44 -13.99
C CYS A 29 16.92 -9.79 -13.90
N ASP A 30 16.20 -9.70 -15.03
CA ASP A 30 14.81 -9.24 -15.05
C ASP A 30 14.05 -9.96 -16.17
N ASN A 31 12.76 -10.27 -15.90
CA ASN A 31 11.86 -10.89 -16.89
C ASN A 31 11.46 -9.93 -18.02
N ASP A 32 11.51 -8.62 -17.79
CA ASP A 32 11.08 -7.62 -18.75
C ASP A 32 12.12 -7.46 -19.87
N PRO A 33 11.81 -7.87 -21.12
CA PRO A 33 12.73 -7.74 -22.23
C PRO A 33 13.15 -6.28 -22.51
N ASN A 34 12.29 -5.31 -22.14
CA ASN A 34 12.59 -3.90 -22.36
C ASN A 34 13.65 -3.35 -21.39
N LYS A 35 13.91 -4.04 -20.30
CA LYS A 35 14.97 -3.71 -19.36
C LYS A 35 16.28 -4.42 -19.67
N GLN A 36 16.21 -5.58 -20.30
CA GLN A 36 17.38 -6.38 -20.63
C GLN A 36 18.37 -5.61 -21.50
N GLY A 37 19.65 -5.74 -21.21
CA GLY A 37 20.73 -5.01 -21.86
C GLY A 37 20.98 -3.59 -21.33
N LYS A 38 20.04 -3.01 -20.56
CA LYS A 38 20.20 -1.71 -19.91
C LYS A 38 21.00 -1.81 -18.61
N ILE A 39 21.36 -0.67 -18.06
CA ILE A 39 22.04 -0.55 -16.76
C ILE A 39 21.04 -0.04 -15.74
N ALA A 40 20.93 -0.71 -14.57
CA ALA A 40 20.20 -0.25 -13.42
C ALA A 40 21.12 -0.26 -12.19
N SER A 41 21.20 0.85 -11.47
CA SER A 41 22.04 1.02 -10.29
C SER A 41 23.50 0.55 -10.49
N GLY A 42 24.08 0.86 -11.66
CA GLY A 42 25.47 0.50 -12.02
C GLY A 42 25.67 -0.93 -12.54
N HIS A 43 24.62 -1.77 -12.58
CA HIS A 43 24.72 -3.17 -13.02
C HIS A 43 23.94 -3.39 -14.32
N ARG A 44 24.52 -4.24 -15.21
CA ARG A 44 23.84 -4.64 -16.44
C ARG A 44 22.70 -5.60 -16.13
N ILE A 45 21.53 -5.33 -16.71
CA ILE A 45 20.37 -6.22 -16.63
C ILE A 45 20.50 -7.30 -17.70
N ALA A 46 20.48 -8.55 -17.27
CA ALA A 46 20.54 -9.73 -18.13
C ALA A 46 19.19 -10.45 -18.20
N ALA A 47 19.02 -11.28 -19.21
CA ALA A 47 17.87 -12.18 -19.30
C ALA A 47 17.97 -13.31 -18.26
N PRO A 48 16.85 -13.91 -17.82
CA PRO A 48 16.84 -15.01 -16.84
C PRO A 48 17.68 -16.24 -17.22
N GLU A 49 17.86 -16.48 -18.51
CA GLU A 49 18.70 -17.57 -19.06
C GLU A 49 20.16 -17.46 -18.62
N THR A 50 20.63 -16.28 -18.27
CA THR A 50 21.99 -16.04 -17.75
C THR A 50 22.26 -16.81 -16.46
N LEU A 51 21.22 -17.17 -15.68
CA LEU A 51 21.35 -18.00 -14.48
C LEU A 51 21.91 -19.40 -14.78
N GLU A 52 21.65 -19.95 -15.95
CA GLU A 52 22.07 -21.30 -16.35
C GLU A 52 23.58 -21.40 -16.61
N THR A 53 24.21 -20.28 -16.98
CA THR A 53 25.60 -20.21 -17.36
C THR A 53 26.49 -19.46 -16.39
N SER A 54 25.91 -18.81 -15.38
CA SER A 54 26.62 -17.99 -14.40
C SER A 54 26.94 -18.78 -13.13
N ALA A 55 28.12 -18.52 -12.55
CA ALA A 55 28.47 -19.06 -11.24
C ALA A 55 28.01 -18.07 -10.14
N TYR A 56 27.13 -18.51 -9.24
CA TYR A 56 26.62 -17.73 -8.13
C TYR A 56 26.30 -18.61 -6.92
N ASP A 57 26.31 -18.02 -5.74
CA ASP A 57 25.92 -18.68 -4.50
C ASP A 57 24.39 -18.58 -4.31
N PHE A 58 23.82 -17.39 -4.52
CA PHE A 58 22.39 -17.12 -4.33
C PHE A 58 21.79 -16.23 -5.44
N VAL A 59 20.52 -16.44 -5.71
CA VAL A 59 19.65 -15.51 -6.43
C VAL A 59 18.82 -14.74 -5.39
N VAL A 60 18.88 -13.40 -5.42
CA VAL A 60 18.10 -12.56 -4.49
C VAL A 60 16.99 -11.89 -5.27
N VAL A 61 15.74 -12.25 -5.00
CA VAL A 61 14.58 -11.64 -5.64
C VAL A 61 14.32 -10.27 -5.03
N THR A 62 14.51 -9.22 -5.84
CA THR A 62 14.35 -7.81 -5.47
C THR A 62 13.03 -7.20 -6.00
N ALA A 63 12.11 -8.03 -6.44
CA ALA A 63 10.79 -7.62 -6.92
C ALA A 63 9.69 -7.92 -5.90
N ARG A 64 8.62 -7.11 -5.86
CA ARG A 64 7.48 -7.31 -4.96
C ARG A 64 6.74 -8.64 -5.18
N ALA A 65 6.75 -9.17 -6.42
CA ALA A 65 6.16 -10.47 -6.75
C ALA A 65 7.09 -11.65 -6.39
N GLY A 66 7.69 -11.61 -5.19
CA GLY A 66 8.74 -12.53 -4.75
C GLY A 66 8.38 -14.00 -4.91
N ASP A 67 7.21 -14.43 -4.47
CA ASP A 67 6.78 -15.84 -4.54
C ASP A 67 6.52 -16.32 -5.96
N LYS A 68 5.96 -15.46 -6.81
CA LYS A 68 5.77 -15.80 -8.24
C LYS A 68 7.10 -16.01 -8.95
N ILE A 69 8.06 -15.14 -8.67
CA ILE A 69 9.40 -15.24 -9.24
C ILE A 69 10.14 -16.44 -8.64
N ARG A 70 10.03 -16.69 -7.34
CA ARG A 70 10.62 -17.87 -6.70
C ARG A 70 10.13 -19.17 -7.34
N ARG A 71 8.82 -19.31 -7.58
CA ARG A 71 8.26 -20.47 -8.29
C ARG A 71 8.85 -20.59 -9.68
N GLN A 72 8.87 -19.51 -10.46
CA GLN A 72 9.50 -19.47 -11.79
C GLN A 72 10.97 -19.91 -11.76
N LEU A 73 11.74 -19.47 -10.77
CA LEU A 73 13.16 -19.85 -10.63
C LEU A 73 13.32 -21.34 -10.29
N VAL A 74 12.47 -21.89 -9.44
CA VAL A 74 12.44 -23.32 -9.13
C VAL A 74 12.08 -24.13 -10.37
N ASP A 75 11.09 -23.72 -11.14
CA ASP A 75 10.68 -24.37 -12.40
C ASP A 75 11.81 -24.34 -13.46
N ARG A 76 12.70 -23.35 -13.39
CA ARG A 76 13.94 -23.26 -14.20
C ARG A 76 15.10 -24.08 -13.63
N GLY A 77 14.91 -24.81 -12.54
CA GLY A 77 15.93 -25.68 -11.95
C GLY A 77 16.84 -24.99 -10.91
N VAL A 78 16.58 -23.75 -10.52
CA VAL A 78 17.29 -23.13 -9.40
C VAL A 78 16.82 -23.77 -8.10
N ARG A 79 17.77 -24.31 -7.32
CA ARG A 79 17.45 -24.96 -6.05
C ARG A 79 16.84 -23.93 -5.08
N ARG A 80 15.74 -24.28 -4.42
CA ARG A 80 14.97 -23.39 -3.54
C ARG A 80 15.83 -22.72 -2.45
N GLU A 81 16.78 -23.47 -1.86
CA GLU A 81 17.68 -22.96 -0.84
C GLU A 81 18.69 -21.93 -1.34
N LYS A 82 18.83 -21.78 -2.65
CA LYS A 82 19.65 -20.72 -3.27
C LYS A 82 18.84 -19.46 -3.62
N ILE A 83 17.53 -19.45 -3.36
CA ILE A 83 16.66 -18.32 -3.67
C ILE A 83 16.32 -17.59 -2.38
N LEU A 84 16.77 -16.35 -2.26
CA LEU A 84 16.47 -15.44 -1.17
C LEU A 84 15.47 -14.39 -1.64
N LEU A 85 14.55 -13.99 -0.78
CA LEU A 85 13.59 -12.92 -1.09
C LEU A 85 13.95 -11.68 -0.28
N PHE A 86 14.23 -10.57 -0.96
CA PHE A 86 14.45 -9.28 -0.31
C PHE A 86 13.13 -8.66 0.18
N TYR A 87 12.09 -8.79 -0.64
CA TYR A 87 10.72 -8.60 -0.21
C TYR A 87 10.04 -9.97 -0.13
N SER A 88 9.96 -10.52 1.05
CA SER A 88 8.96 -11.53 1.31
C SER A 88 7.69 -10.79 1.70
N ASN A 89 6.66 -10.89 0.88
CA ASN A 89 5.32 -10.73 1.42
C ASN A 89 5.18 -11.83 2.46
N PHE A 90 5.23 -11.43 3.72
CA PHE A 90 5.04 -12.32 4.84
C PHE A 90 3.79 -13.13 4.50
N ASP A 91 3.98 -14.34 3.95
CA ASP A 91 2.94 -15.34 3.86
C ASP A 91 1.97 -15.42 2.70
N SER A 92 2.37 -15.17 1.48
CA SER A 92 1.46 -15.49 0.37
C SER A 92 1.11 -17.00 0.30
N GLU A 93 2.06 -17.89 0.57
CA GLU A 93 1.79 -19.35 0.57
C GLU A 93 0.93 -19.77 1.77
N LEU A 94 1.23 -19.28 2.97
CA LEU A 94 0.46 -19.60 4.17
C LEU A 94 -0.93 -18.98 4.13
N ARG A 95 -1.03 -17.73 3.66
CA ARG A 95 -2.31 -17.05 3.46
C ARG A 95 -3.16 -17.75 2.40
N GLN A 96 -2.59 -18.15 1.27
CA GLN A 96 -3.29 -18.92 0.26
C GLN A 96 -3.82 -20.22 0.84
N ARG A 97 -3.00 -20.94 1.61
CA ARG A 97 -3.40 -22.19 2.26
C ARG A 97 -4.51 -22.00 3.27
N VAL A 98 -4.42 -20.95 4.12
CA VAL A 98 -5.48 -20.62 5.08
C VAL A 98 -6.77 -20.26 4.36
N ASN A 99 -6.71 -19.50 3.27
CA ASN A 99 -7.88 -19.17 2.46
C ASN A 99 -8.50 -20.40 1.80
N GLU A 100 -7.70 -21.31 1.25
CA GLU A 100 -8.18 -22.55 0.64
C GLU A 100 -8.90 -23.43 1.66
N ASP A 101 -8.35 -23.59 2.86
CA ASP A 101 -8.97 -24.34 3.95
C ASP A 101 -10.27 -23.67 4.41
N LEU A 102 -10.28 -22.34 4.52
CA LEU A 102 -11.44 -21.56 4.93
C LEU A 102 -12.56 -21.59 3.89
N ASP A 103 -12.21 -21.44 2.62
CA ASP A 103 -13.15 -21.55 1.51
C ASP A 103 -13.76 -22.95 1.43
N ALA A 104 -12.98 -23.98 1.74
CA ALA A 104 -13.50 -25.34 1.84
C ALA A 104 -14.52 -25.48 2.98
N LEU A 105 -14.20 -24.97 4.18
CA LEU A 105 -15.13 -24.95 5.31
C LEU A 105 -16.41 -24.20 4.97
N ASN A 106 -16.29 -22.98 4.45
CA ASN A 106 -17.45 -22.14 4.09
C ASN A 106 -18.35 -22.83 3.06
N ARG A 107 -17.77 -23.43 2.02
CA ARG A 107 -18.54 -24.16 0.99
C ARG A 107 -19.25 -25.40 1.54
N HIS A 108 -18.58 -26.18 2.39
CA HIS A 108 -19.15 -27.45 2.89
C HIS A 108 -20.13 -27.26 4.03
N LEU A 109 -19.94 -26.26 4.88
CA LEU A 109 -20.74 -26.05 6.08
C LEU A 109 -21.74 -24.90 5.95
N GLY A 110 -21.67 -24.10 4.88
CA GLY A 110 -22.56 -22.95 4.66
C GLY A 110 -22.36 -21.83 5.70
N ILE A 111 -21.13 -21.68 6.22
CA ILE A 111 -20.76 -20.67 7.21
C ILE A 111 -19.92 -19.56 6.56
N GLY A 112 -20.01 -18.35 7.07
CA GLY A 112 -19.30 -17.19 6.55
C GLY A 112 -18.11 -16.80 7.43
N LEU A 113 -17.05 -17.63 7.44
CA LEU A 113 -15.83 -17.31 8.18
C LEU A 113 -14.87 -16.50 7.32
N HIS A 114 -14.18 -15.54 7.93
CA HIS A 114 -13.14 -14.73 7.28
C HIS A 114 -11.82 -14.82 8.05
N PRO A 115 -10.67 -14.85 7.35
CA PRO A 115 -9.37 -14.83 8.01
C PRO A 115 -9.09 -13.42 8.56
N ILE A 116 -8.88 -13.30 9.86
CA ILE A 116 -8.41 -12.04 10.52
C ILE A 116 -6.95 -12.13 10.95
N SER A 117 -6.37 -13.31 10.87
CA SER A 117 -4.97 -13.57 11.18
C SER A 117 -4.49 -14.74 10.33
N LEU A 118 -3.29 -15.23 10.58
CA LEU A 118 -2.78 -16.46 9.98
C LEU A 118 -3.47 -17.75 10.49
N CYS A 119 -4.44 -17.61 11.36
CA CYS A 119 -5.29 -18.72 11.82
C CYS A 119 -6.74 -18.45 11.45
N THR A 120 -7.47 -19.53 11.20
CA THR A 120 -8.92 -19.49 11.06
C THR A 120 -9.54 -19.18 12.42
N MET A 121 -9.95 -17.93 12.60
CA MET A 121 -10.82 -17.59 13.73
C MET A 121 -12.19 -17.20 13.20
N PRO A 122 -13.28 -17.65 13.84
CA PRO A 122 -14.59 -17.17 13.49
C PRO A 122 -14.63 -15.66 13.79
N ILE A 123 -14.85 -14.88 12.74
CA ILE A 123 -15.29 -13.50 12.87
C ILE A 123 -16.81 -13.55 12.88
N TRP A 124 -17.41 -12.54 13.49
CA TRP A 124 -18.85 -12.35 13.55
C TRP A 124 -19.52 -12.72 12.22
N PRO A 125 -20.58 -13.54 12.22
CA PRO A 125 -21.22 -14.04 10.99
C PRO A 125 -21.71 -12.95 10.05
N ASP A 126 -21.97 -11.74 10.58
CA ASP A 126 -22.48 -10.58 9.85
C ASP A 126 -21.38 -9.67 9.32
N ALA A 127 -20.12 -10.01 9.54
CA ALA A 127 -19.00 -9.23 9.05
C ALA A 127 -18.96 -9.25 7.52
N HIS A 128 -18.81 -8.07 6.90
CA HIS A 128 -18.89 -7.87 5.46
C HIS A 128 -18.04 -8.86 4.65
N PRO A 129 -18.65 -9.69 3.80
CA PRO A 129 -17.95 -10.75 3.05
C PRO A 129 -17.06 -10.24 1.92
N GLU A 130 -17.03 -8.92 1.70
CA GLU A 130 -16.60 -8.35 0.43
C GLU A 130 -15.17 -7.77 0.39
N LEU A 131 -14.41 -7.83 1.48
CA LEU A 131 -12.99 -7.52 1.39
C LEU A 131 -12.26 -8.69 0.73
N PRO A 132 -11.64 -8.46 -0.44
CA PRO A 132 -10.91 -9.54 -1.08
C PRO A 132 -9.80 -10.01 -0.15
N ALA A 133 -9.88 -11.28 0.25
CA ALA A 133 -8.89 -11.94 1.10
C ALA A 133 -7.48 -12.04 0.46
N ALA A 134 -7.33 -11.56 -0.77
CA ALA A 134 -6.17 -11.74 -1.63
C ALA A 134 -5.37 -10.45 -1.87
N GLN A 135 -5.46 -9.47 -0.99
CA GLN A 135 -4.69 -8.25 -1.17
C GLN A 135 -3.28 -8.40 -0.60
N ASP A 136 -2.31 -7.77 -1.27
CA ASP A 136 -0.89 -7.86 -0.92
C ASP A 136 -0.56 -7.26 0.46
N ASP A 137 -1.47 -6.52 1.08
CA ASP A 137 -1.34 -5.92 2.40
C ASP A 137 -2.47 -6.35 3.35
N TYR A 138 -2.37 -7.59 3.83
CA TYR A 138 -3.35 -8.18 4.74
C TYR A 138 -3.55 -7.35 6.03
N CYS A 139 -2.47 -6.86 6.62
CA CYS A 139 -2.55 -6.14 7.89
C CYS A 139 -3.34 -4.83 7.74
N ARG A 140 -3.04 -4.03 6.73
CA ARG A 140 -3.77 -2.79 6.41
C ARG A 140 -5.25 -3.08 6.14
N MET A 141 -5.53 -4.05 5.26
CA MET A 141 -6.89 -4.35 4.83
C MET A 141 -7.75 -4.90 5.97
N MET A 142 -7.20 -5.77 6.81
CA MET A 142 -7.97 -6.30 7.96
C MET A 142 -8.15 -5.25 9.05
N SER A 143 -7.18 -4.37 9.28
CA SER A 143 -7.35 -3.24 10.21
C SER A 143 -8.42 -2.26 9.71
N LEU A 144 -8.44 -1.97 8.41
CA LEU A 144 -9.48 -1.15 7.79
C LEU A 144 -10.86 -1.78 7.97
N ARG A 145 -10.98 -3.08 7.73
CA ARG A 145 -12.23 -3.80 7.89
C ARG A 145 -12.73 -3.72 9.34
N LEU A 146 -11.89 -4.04 10.33
CA LEU A 146 -12.27 -4.00 11.74
C LEU A 146 -12.65 -2.58 12.19
N ALA A 147 -11.97 -1.56 11.65
CA ALA A 147 -12.34 -0.16 11.88
C ALA A 147 -13.70 0.17 11.25
N ALA A 148 -13.99 -0.32 10.05
CA ALA A 148 -15.29 -0.14 9.41
C ALA A 148 -16.42 -0.83 10.18
N ASP A 149 -16.23 -2.09 10.58
CA ASP A 149 -17.19 -2.83 11.40
C ASP A 149 -17.49 -2.04 12.70
N ARG A 150 -16.45 -1.56 13.39
CA ARG A 150 -16.61 -0.77 14.61
C ARG A 150 -17.37 0.55 14.38
N ILE A 151 -17.10 1.25 13.26
CA ILE A 151 -17.82 2.47 12.87
C ILE A 151 -19.32 2.18 12.67
N LEU A 152 -19.64 1.09 12.01
CA LEU A 152 -21.01 0.68 11.71
C LEU A 152 -21.74 0.20 12.97
N ASP A 153 -21.14 -0.69 13.76
CA ASP A 153 -21.71 -1.26 14.98
C ASP A 153 -22.03 -0.20 16.05
N HIS A 154 -21.18 0.85 16.12
CA HIS A 154 -21.38 1.94 17.09
C HIS A 154 -22.16 3.13 16.51
N GLY A 155 -22.57 3.05 15.24
CA GLY A 155 -23.30 4.12 14.59
C GLY A 155 -22.52 5.45 14.53
N VAL A 156 -21.18 5.40 14.40
CA VAL A 156 -20.35 6.60 14.32
C VAL A 156 -20.79 7.46 13.15
N PRO A 157 -21.25 8.71 13.35
CA PRO A 157 -21.76 9.55 12.26
C PRO A 157 -20.64 10.10 11.41
N GLY A 158 -20.99 10.52 10.18
CA GLY A 158 -20.10 11.23 9.26
C GLY A 158 -19.85 10.49 7.96
N SER A 159 -19.29 11.21 7.03
CA SER A 159 -18.91 10.76 5.70
C SER A 159 -17.57 10.03 5.73
N ILE A 160 -17.17 9.51 4.59
CA ILE A 160 -15.89 8.84 4.35
C ILE A 160 -15.06 9.72 3.42
N ALA A 161 -13.75 9.75 3.61
CA ALA A 161 -12.86 10.48 2.71
C ALA A 161 -11.61 9.68 2.37
N GLU A 162 -11.11 9.90 1.16
CA GLU A 162 -9.77 9.51 0.75
C GLU A 162 -9.07 10.74 0.15
N LEU A 163 -7.89 11.05 0.67
CA LEU A 163 -7.00 12.06 0.15
C LEU A 163 -5.75 11.38 -0.41
N GLY A 164 -5.57 11.49 -1.74
CA GLY A 164 -4.65 10.69 -2.53
C GLY A 164 -5.35 9.42 -3.02
N VAL A 165 -5.95 9.48 -4.20
CA VAL A 165 -6.86 8.44 -4.72
C VAL A 165 -6.18 7.56 -5.75
N TYR A 166 -5.26 8.13 -6.52
CA TYR A 166 -4.57 7.47 -7.63
C TYR A 166 -5.56 6.78 -8.58
N GLN A 167 -5.49 5.44 -8.71
CA GLN A 167 -6.39 4.67 -9.58
C GLN A 167 -7.67 4.20 -8.87
N GLY A 168 -7.91 4.57 -7.61
CA GLY A 168 -9.15 4.31 -6.87
C GLY A 168 -9.30 2.89 -6.33
N GLU A 169 -8.21 2.15 -6.12
CA GLU A 169 -8.29 0.79 -5.57
C GLU A 169 -8.86 0.82 -4.15
N LEU A 170 -8.29 1.64 -3.25
CA LEU A 170 -8.80 1.76 -1.89
C LEU A 170 -10.15 2.47 -1.85
N ALA A 171 -10.35 3.51 -2.69
CA ALA A 171 -11.66 4.15 -2.85
C ALA A 171 -12.77 3.14 -3.15
N SER A 172 -12.51 2.17 -4.02
CA SER A 172 -13.50 1.13 -4.38
C SER A 172 -13.84 0.23 -3.18
N ILE A 173 -12.88 -0.05 -2.32
CA ILE A 173 -13.08 -0.80 -1.08
C ILE A 173 -13.91 0.02 -0.08
N LEU A 174 -13.56 1.29 0.12
CA LEU A 174 -14.30 2.20 1.00
C LEU A 174 -15.74 2.37 0.54
N ASN A 175 -15.96 2.52 -0.77
CA ASN A 175 -17.28 2.65 -1.36
C ASN A 175 -18.17 1.41 -1.11
N ARG A 176 -17.60 0.21 -1.13
CA ARG A 176 -18.33 -1.03 -0.79
C ARG A 176 -18.57 -1.21 0.71
N LEU A 177 -17.57 -0.84 1.54
CA LEU A 177 -17.69 -0.98 3.00
C LEU A 177 -18.72 -0.01 3.60
N PHE A 178 -18.92 1.15 2.97
CA PHE A 178 -19.82 2.20 3.45
C PHE A 178 -20.85 2.61 2.38
N PRO A 179 -21.73 1.69 1.95
CA PRO A 179 -22.60 1.90 0.77
C PRO A 179 -23.59 3.05 0.95
N GLU A 180 -23.97 3.38 2.19
CA GLU A 180 -24.93 4.42 2.52
C GLU A 180 -24.30 5.79 2.80
N ARG A 181 -22.95 5.89 2.79
CA ARG A 181 -22.25 7.12 3.14
C ARG A 181 -21.68 7.82 1.92
N THR A 182 -21.60 9.13 1.99
CA THR A 182 -20.86 9.90 0.98
C THR A 182 -19.38 9.60 1.10
N LEU A 183 -18.74 9.24 -0.01
CA LEU A 183 -17.30 9.09 -0.15
C LEU A 183 -16.73 10.30 -0.89
N TYR A 184 -15.97 11.13 -0.20
CA TYR A 184 -15.22 12.24 -0.80
C TYR A 184 -13.86 11.78 -1.27
N LEU A 185 -13.55 12.05 -2.55
CA LEU A 185 -12.29 11.70 -3.19
C LEU A 185 -11.51 12.98 -3.54
N PHE A 186 -10.41 13.20 -2.84
CA PHE A 186 -9.54 14.37 -3.04
C PHE A 186 -8.26 13.95 -3.75
N ASP A 187 -8.03 14.43 -4.95
CA ASP A 187 -6.82 14.17 -5.73
C ASP A 187 -6.68 15.22 -6.84
N THR A 188 -5.47 15.45 -7.32
CA THR A 188 -5.24 16.24 -8.53
C THR A 188 -5.63 15.46 -9.78
N PHE A 189 -5.54 14.12 -9.74
CA PHE A 189 -5.64 13.21 -10.90
C PHE A 189 -4.65 13.55 -12.02
N GLU A 190 -3.49 14.08 -11.63
CA GLU A 190 -2.42 14.53 -12.55
C GLU A 190 -1.04 14.00 -12.10
N GLY A 191 -1.01 13.28 -10.96
CA GLY A 191 0.23 12.83 -10.33
C GLY A 191 1.06 13.98 -9.75
N PHE A 192 2.33 13.72 -9.43
CA PHE A 192 3.21 14.75 -8.86
C PHE A 192 3.78 15.66 -9.94
N SER A 193 3.67 16.97 -9.71
CA SER A 193 4.36 17.98 -10.51
C SER A 193 5.75 18.32 -9.92
N ALA A 194 6.59 18.99 -10.70
CA ALA A 194 7.86 19.48 -10.18
C ALA A 194 7.69 20.48 -9.01
N ASN A 195 6.56 21.19 -8.97
CA ASN A 195 6.23 22.13 -7.89
C ASN A 195 5.91 21.42 -6.58
N ASP A 196 5.27 20.24 -6.62
CA ASP A 196 4.97 19.44 -5.42
C ASP A 196 6.25 19.00 -4.72
N LEU A 197 7.28 18.73 -5.50
CA LEU A 197 8.60 18.27 -5.04
C LEU A 197 9.57 19.43 -4.78
N SER A 198 9.18 20.69 -5.06
CA SER A 198 9.98 21.86 -4.81
C SER A 198 9.82 22.32 -3.36
N GLY A 199 10.94 22.51 -2.67
CA GLY A 199 10.96 22.98 -1.29
C GLY A 199 11.81 22.10 -0.37
N GLY A 200 12.53 22.71 0.57
CA GLY A 200 13.54 22.02 1.39
C GLY A 200 12.99 20.84 2.21
N ALA A 201 11.72 20.90 2.62
CA ALA A 201 11.09 19.82 3.36
C ALA A 201 10.92 18.56 2.48
N GLU A 202 10.38 18.70 1.27
CA GLU A 202 10.15 17.55 0.38
C GLU A 202 11.46 16.98 -0.18
N GLN A 203 12.42 17.84 -0.58
CA GLN A 203 13.72 17.39 -1.10
C GLN A 203 14.50 16.52 -0.11
N ASN A 204 14.34 16.77 1.19
CA ASN A 204 15.01 16.00 2.24
C ASN A 204 14.24 14.75 2.69
N HIS A 205 12.95 14.68 2.40
CA HIS A 205 12.05 13.68 2.98
C HIS A 205 11.42 12.72 1.96
N SER A 206 11.49 13.02 0.65
CA SER A 206 10.87 12.19 -0.39
C SER A 206 11.84 11.82 -1.50
N LYS A 207 11.68 10.59 -2.02
CA LYS A 207 12.31 10.13 -3.26
C LYS A 207 11.32 10.11 -4.44
N ALA A 208 10.21 10.84 -4.32
CA ALA A 208 9.24 11.01 -5.39
C ALA A 208 9.86 11.74 -6.58
N VAL A 209 9.37 11.46 -7.76
CA VAL A 209 9.76 12.15 -9.00
C VAL A 209 8.54 12.72 -9.70
N ALA A 210 8.72 13.80 -10.45
CA ALA A 210 7.64 14.38 -11.23
C ALA A 210 7.13 13.35 -12.25
N GLY A 211 5.80 13.20 -12.33
CA GLY A 211 5.15 12.21 -13.16
C GLY A 211 4.83 10.88 -12.43
N ASP A 212 5.30 10.67 -11.20
CA ASP A 212 4.78 9.57 -10.39
C ASP A 212 3.25 9.72 -10.26
N PHE A 213 2.50 8.60 -10.37
CA PHE A 213 1.03 8.53 -10.24
C PHE A 213 0.21 9.31 -11.29
N GLN A 214 0.77 9.67 -12.45
CA GLN A 214 0.03 10.38 -13.50
C GLN A 214 -0.89 9.48 -14.34
N ASP A 215 -0.78 8.16 -14.23
CA ASP A 215 -1.56 7.16 -14.97
C ASP A 215 -2.93 6.91 -14.32
N THR A 216 -3.67 7.98 -14.06
CA THR A 216 -4.99 7.96 -13.44
C THR A 216 -5.95 8.92 -14.14
N THR A 217 -7.25 8.64 -14.05
CA THR A 217 -8.33 9.54 -14.49
C THR A 217 -9.56 9.39 -13.59
N ILE A 218 -10.37 10.44 -13.51
CA ILE A 218 -11.63 10.40 -12.76
C ILE A 218 -12.55 9.29 -13.30
N ASP A 219 -12.63 9.12 -14.62
CA ASP A 219 -13.48 8.08 -15.23
C ASP A 219 -13.00 6.68 -14.86
N LEU A 220 -11.68 6.44 -14.83
CA LEU A 220 -11.12 5.18 -14.36
C LEU A 220 -11.54 4.91 -12.91
N VAL A 221 -11.37 5.88 -12.03
CA VAL A 221 -11.73 5.76 -10.61
C VAL A 221 -13.22 5.50 -10.44
N LEU A 222 -14.09 6.28 -11.09
CA LEU A 222 -15.54 6.10 -10.99
C LEU A 222 -16.01 4.76 -11.57
N SER A 223 -15.34 4.23 -12.59
CA SER A 223 -15.67 2.93 -13.17
C SER A 223 -15.46 1.75 -12.20
N ARG A 224 -14.67 1.95 -11.14
CA ARG A 224 -14.41 0.94 -10.10
C ARG A 224 -15.42 0.99 -8.95
N MET A 225 -16.26 2.03 -8.87
CA MET A 225 -17.18 2.22 -7.76
C MET A 225 -18.44 1.36 -7.92
N THR A 226 -18.83 0.68 -6.84
CA THR A 226 -20.09 -0.08 -6.77
C THR A 226 -21.28 0.87 -6.58
N HIS A 227 -21.08 1.96 -5.83
CA HIS A 227 -22.06 2.99 -5.53
C HIS A 227 -21.58 4.36 -6.02
N PRO A 228 -21.51 4.62 -7.35
CA PRO A 228 -20.96 5.87 -7.88
C PRO A 228 -21.80 7.10 -7.52
N ASP A 229 -23.09 6.92 -7.24
CA ASP A 229 -24.01 7.97 -6.77
C ASP A 229 -23.67 8.48 -5.35
N ARG A 230 -22.87 7.74 -4.61
CA ARG A 230 -22.37 8.10 -3.28
C ARG A 230 -20.99 8.74 -3.30
N VAL A 231 -20.40 8.94 -4.49
CA VAL A 231 -19.04 9.49 -4.61
C VAL A 231 -19.09 10.98 -4.94
N SER A 232 -18.32 11.77 -4.21
CA SER A 232 -18.10 13.20 -4.47
C SER A 232 -16.62 13.44 -4.80
N VAL A 233 -16.33 13.61 -6.09
CA VAL A 233 -14.95 13.90 -6.54
C VAL A 233 -14.60 15.36 -6.31
N ARG A 234 -13.47 15.62 -5.70
CA ARG A 234 -12.89 16.93 -5.38
C ARG A 234 -11.53 17.07 -6.07
N LYS A 235 -11.55 17.29 -7.40
CA LYS A 235 -10.34 17.43 -8.22
C LYS A 235 -9.61 18.73 -7.90
N GLY A 236 -8.32 18.64 -7.62
CA GLY A 236 -7.42 19.78 -7.43
C GLY A 236 -6.48 19.60 -6.23
N TYR A 237 -5.77 20.66 -5.90
CA TYR A 237 -4.87 20.68 -4.76
C TYR A 237 -5.63 20.77 -3.43
N PHE A 238 -5.15 20.02 -2.46
CA PHE A 238 -5.65 20.07 -1.09
C PHE A 238 -4.82 21.08 -0.29
N PRO A 239 -5.41 21.98 0.53
CA PRO A 239 -6.81 21.96 1.01
C PRO A 239 -7.80 22.82 0.20
N GLU A 240 -7.43 23.42 -0.93
CA GLU A 240 -8.32 24.30 -1.71
C GLU A 240 -9.60 23.59 -2.16
N THR A 241 -9.51 22.28 -2.41
CA THR A 241 -10.63 21.41 -2.76
C THR A 241 -11.66 21.21 -1.65
N THR A 242 -11.39 21.69 -0.44
CA THR A 242 -12.33 21.65 0.68
C THR A 242 -13.28 22.85 0.75
N ASN A 243 -13.10 23.84 -0.12
CA ASN A 243 -13.93 25.05 -0.12
C ASN A 243 -15.43 24.71 -0.23
N GLY A 244 -16.23 25.25 0.69
CA GLY A 244 -17.66 25.01 0.78
C GLY A 244 -18.07 23.64 1.31
N LEU A 245 -17.14 22.86 1.83
CA LEU A 245 -17.43 21.57 2.45
C LEU A 245 -17.56 21.71 3.97
N GLU A 246 -18.80 21.57 4.44
CA GLU A 246 -19.18 21.54 5.86
C GLU A 246 -19.65 20.12 6.19
N ASP A 247 -18.73 19.23 6.57
CA ASP A 247 -19.04 17.83 6.90
C ASP A 247 -18.17 17.31 8.04
N THR A 248 -18.59 16.23 8.66
CA THR A 248 -17.82 15.44 9.61
C THR A 248 -17.50 14.08 9.02
N PHE A 249 -16.46 13.44 9.52
CA PHE A 249 -15.95 12.20 8.95
C PHE A 249 -15.91 11.08 9.99
N ALA A 250 -16.37 9.91 9.60
CA ALA A 250 -16.24 8.69 10.40
C ALA A 250 -14.93 7.95 10.08
N PHE A 251 -14.50 8.01 8.81
CA PHE A 251 -13.25 7.40 8.36
C PHE A 251 -12.57 8.28 7.30
N VAL A 252 -11.25 8.38 7.41
CA VAL A 252 -10.42 9.10 6.44
C VAL A 252 -9.19 8.26 6.12
N SER A 253 -8.88 8.08 4.83
CA SER A 253 -7.58 7.60 4.36
C SER A 253 -6.76 8.78 3.86
N LEU A 254 -5.52 8.92 4.36
CA LEU A 254 -4.52 9.85 3.86
C LEU A 254 -3.40 9.05 3.20
N ASP A 255 -3.25 9.17 1.89
CA ASP A 255 -2.27 8.42 1.08
C ASP A 255 -1.66 9.34 0.01
N VAL A 256 -0.92 10.34 0.48
CA VAL A 256 -0.42 11.46 -0.34
C VAL A 256 1.11 11.53 -0.45
N ASP A 257 1.81 10.56 0.16
CA ASP A 257 3.26 10.34 0.05
C ASP A 257 4.15 11.51 0.51
N LEU A 258 3.65 12.74 0.53
CA LEU A 258 4.42 13.95 0.75
C LEU A 258 4.10 14.60 2.10
N TYR A 259 5.08 15.31 2.68
CA TYR A 259 4.97 15.96 3.99
C TYR A 259 3.86 17.02 4.02
N LYS A 260 3.89 17.98 3.09
CA LYS A 260 2.96 19.12 3.11
C LYS A 260 1.49 18.71 3.00
N PRO A 261 1.07 17.88 2.04
CA PRO A 261 -0.32 17.46 1.95
C PRO A 261 -0.74 16.56 3.11
N THR A 262 0.18 15.78 3.71
CA THR A 262 -0.12 15.03 4.94
C THR A 262 -0.43 15.97 6.10
N VAL A 263 0.38 17.01 6.32
CA VAL A 263 0.13 18.04 7.35
C VAL A 263 -1.21 18.74 7.10
N ALA A 264 -1.48 19.13 5.87
CA ALA A 264 -2.74 19.78 5.49
C ALA A 264 -3.95 18.86 5.75
N GLY A 265 -3.84 17.58 5.36
CA GLY A 265 -4.88 16.57 5.58
C GLY A 265 -5.18 16.36 7.06
N LEU A 266 -4.15 16.14 7.88
CA LEU A 266 -4.32 15.95 9.33
C LEU A 266 -4.98 17.18 10.00
N ASN A 267 -4.52 18.38 9.68
CA ASN A 267 -5.08 19.62 10.23
C ASN A 267 -6.52 19.88 9.80
N TYR A 268 -6.92 19.43 8.62
CA TYR A 268 -8.30 19.58 8.14
C TYR A 268 -9.23 18.51 8.71
N PHE A 269 -8.83 17.24 8.61
CA PHE A 269 -9.72 16.11 8.93
C PHE A 269 -9.84 15.83 10.42
N TYR A 270 -8.76 15.94 11.21
CA TYR A 270 -8.82 15.59 12.62
C TYR A 270 -9.83 16.41 13.44
N PRO A 271 -9.92 17.76 13.31
CA PRO A 271 -10.96 18.52 13.98
C PRO A 271 -12.39 18.09 13.58
N ARG A 272 -12.56 17.61 12.36
CA ARG A 272 -13.83 17.16 11.76
C ARG A 272 -14.10 15.67 11.92
N LEU A 273 -13.15 14.93 12.49
CA LEU A 273 -13.31 13.51 12.77
C LEU A 273 -14.35 13.34 13.89
N SER A 274 -15.33 12.47 13.66
CA SER A 274 -16.34 12.14 14.66
C SER A 274 -15.73 11.33 15.81
N PRO A 275 -16.20 11.48 17.07
CA PRO A 275 -15.80 10.59 18.14
C PRO A 275 -16.06 9.12 17.77
N GLY A 276 -15.05 8.27 17.93
CA GLY A 276 -15.07 6.87 17.46
C GLY A 276 -14.66 6.68 16.01
N GLY A 277 -14.33 7.75 15.29
CA GLY A 277 -13.82 7.71 13.92
C GLY A 277 -12.30 7.49 13.84
N TYR A 278 -11.82 7.23 12.62
CA TYR A 278 -10.42 6.89 12.37
C TYR A 278 -9.85 7.67 11.18
N ILE A 279 -8.57 8.04 11.29
CA ILE A 279 -7.74 8.47 10.17
C ILE A 279 -6.63 7.42 10.00
N PHE A 280 -6.52 6.83 8.82
CA PHE A 280 -5.43 5.95 8.43
C PHE A 280 -4.47 6.75 7.55
N VAL A 281 -3.23 6.91 8.00
CA VAL A 281 -2.18 7.60 7.24
C VAL A 281 -1.22 6.56 6.71
N HIS A 282 -1.21 6.37 5.40
CA HIS A 282 -0.33 5.42 4.72
C HIS A 282 1.12 5.95 4.66
N ASP A 283 2.07 5.09 4.37
CA ASP A 283 3.50 5.41 4.23
C ASP A 283 4.22 5.95 5.48
N TYR A 284 3.63 5.82 6.67
CA TYR A 284 4.25 6.28 7.92
C TYR A 284 5.64 5.66 8.17
N ASN A 285 5.87 4.39 7.81
CA ASN A 285 7.17 3.73 7.95
C ASN A 285 7.92 3.56 6.61
N ASN A 286 7.43 4.17 5.53
CA ASN A 286 8.04 4.06 4.22
C ASN A 286 9.32 4.92 4.12
N ARG A 287 10.45 4.28 3.83
CA ARG A 287 11.72 4.99 3.65
C ARG A 287 11.77 5.89 2.41
N ARG A 288 10.90 5.65 1.44
CA ARG A 288 10.77 6.49 0.24
C ARG A 288 10.12 7.83 0.57
N TYR A 289 9.18 7.85 1.52
CA TYR A 289 8.32 8.99 1.86
C TYR A 289 8.43 9.39 3.33
N ARG A 290 9.65 9.60 3.81
CA ARG A 290 9.92 9.91 5.23
C ARG A 290 9.18 11.14 5.77
N GLY A 291 8.76 12.04 4.89
CA GLY A 291 7.98 13.23 5.23
C GLY A 291 6.64 12.90 5.88
N VAL A 292 6.01 11.79 5.51
CA VAL A 292 4.75 11.34 6.10
C VAL A 292 4.91 11.09 7.60
N ARG A 293 5.96 10.37 8.00
CA ARG A 293 6.25 10.14 9.42
C ARG A 293 6.48 11.43 10.19
N SER A 294 7.30 12.32 9.64
CA SER A 294 7.55 13.63 10.27
C SER A 294 6.26 14.40 10.49
N ALA A 295 5.38 14.44 9.47
CA ALA A 295 4.09 15.13 9.55
C ALA A 295 3.18 14.54 10.64
N VAL A 296 3.10 13.21 10.73
CA VAL A 296 2.29 12.52 11.75
C VAL A 296 2.84 12.73 13.16
N ASP A 297 4.15 12.59 13.34
CA ASP A 297 4.80 12.74 14.65
C ASP A 297 4.66 14.18 15.17
N GLU A 298 4.87 15.19 14.31
CA GLU A 298 4.68 16.61 14.63
C GLU A 298 3.21 16.92 14.96
N PHE A 299 2.28 16.39 14.17
CA PHE A 299 0.85 16.55 14.42
C PHE A 299 0.45 15.92 15.77
N SER A 300 0.88 14.70 16.05
CA SER A 300 0.63 14.01 17.32
C SER A 300 1.17 14.81 18.51
N GLN A 301 2.39 15.32 18.41
CA GLN A 301 2.99 16.15 19.46
C GLN A 301 2.22 17.45 19.71
N ALA A 302 1.75 18.11 18.64
CA ALA A 302 1.04 19.38 18.74
C ALA A 302 -0.41 19.23 19.23
N SER A 303 -1.11 18.16 18.79
CA SER A 303 -2.53 17.95 19.10
C SER A 303 -2.78 17.07 20.32
N GLY A 304 -1.78 16.30 20.76
CA GLY A 304 -1.95 15.25 21.77
C GLY A 304 -2.67 13.99 21.25
N ALA A 305 -2.96 13.90 19.95
CA ALA A 305 -3.63 12.76 19.36
C ALA A 305 -2.74 11.50 19.42
N PRO A 306 -3.24 10.36 19.96
CA PRO A 306 -2.49 9.14 19.99
C PRO A 306 -2.32 8.55 18.58
N VAL A 307 -1.15 7.98 18.30
CA VAL A 307 -0.82 7.33 17.04
C VAL A 307 -0.50 5.86 17.28
N VAL A 308 -1.12 4.98 16.52
CA VAL A 308 -0.86 3.54 16.55
C VAL A 308 -0.27 3.12 15.20
N PRO A 309 1.04 2.83 15.12
CA PRO A 309 1.64 2.33 13.89
C PRO A 309 1.27 0.87 13.65
N LEU A 310 0.97 0.51 12.39
CA LEU A 310 0.73 -0.86 11.96
C LEU A 310 1.98 -1.47 11.31
N PRO A 311 2.18 -2.79 11.48
CA PRO A 311 3.25 -3.53 10.82
C PRO A 311 2.81 -4.04 9.43
N ASP A 312 2.29 -3.15 8.61
CA ASP A 312 1.85 -3.41 7.25
C ASP A 312 2.95 -3.06 6.21
N LEU A 313 2.68 -3.29 4.93
CA LEU A 313 3.71 -3.28 3.87
C LEU A 313 4.45 -1.94 3.75
N ALA A 314 3.73 -0.82 3.80
CA ALA A 314 4.31 0.53 3.73
C ALA A 314 4.27 1.26 5.08
N GLY A 315 3.63 0.67 6.06
CA GLY A 315 3.47 1.19 7.42
C GLY A 315 2.39 2.25 7.50
N THR A 316 1.20 1.84 7.94
CA THR A 316 0.10 2.76 8.23
C THR A 316 0.19 3.26 9.66
N ALA A 317 -0.13 4.53 9.89
CA ALA A 317 -0.40 5.07 11.21
C ALA A 317 -1.90 5.30 11.39
N ILE A 318 -2.48 4.82 12.49
CA ILE A 318 -3.89 5.03 12.84
C ILE A 318 -3.99 6.12 13.89
N ILE A 319 -4.86 7.10 13.65
CA ILE A 319 -5.26 8.14 14.58
C ILE A 319 -6.77 8.01 14.82
N SER A 320 -7.20 8.05 16.05
CA SER A 320 -8.63 7.99 16.41
C SER A 320 -9.01 9.16 17.29
N LYS A 321 -10.33 9.40 17.42
CA LYS A 321 -10.87 10.47 18.26
C LYS A 321 -11.90 9.93 19.23
#